data_76742d1bcfd6f3a38ff8056f989f7571
#
_entry.id   76742d1bcfd6f3a38ff8056f989f7571
#
_cell.length_a   1.000
_cell.length_b   1.000
_cell.length_c   1.000
_cell.angle_alpha   90.00
_cell.angle_beta   90.00
_cell.angle_gamma   90.00
#
_symmetry.space_group_name_H-M   'P 1'
#
loop_
_entity.id
_entity.type
_entity.pdbx_description
1 polymer ?
#
loop_
_entity_poly.entity_id
_entity_poly.type
_entity_poly.pdbx_seq_one_letter_code
_entity_poly.pdbx_strand_id
1 'polypeptide(L)'
;VADFSVLSNVEHDKPQQQDLDKCVHCGLCLNACPTYRELGVEMDSPRGRIYQMVQVAAGAPITEDYRQHMSLCLACRACETACPSGVPYGRLIEAARADLQNRDAVSWPVRMVRDFVYGPLLRSHGLMTLAGTGLWMYQASGLQKLVRASGLLKMMGRLGQLEALTPQAQVPFFFRHIGQVYPPQGERRYKVAFLAGCIQNISFARLNEATVRVLQKNGCEVHVPKEQNAGMRDDARRLARRNIDVMLAGDYDAIISNTGGCGSTLKEYHELFEHEPDYAEKSKEFVRRMRDVNEFLGSIELNREMQPLNITVTYQDSCHLAHGQKIRKQPRQLLNSIPGLKLEEMVNSDLCCGSAGVYNVVHTGLAMEILQSKFQNVERTKASVIASSNPGCMLQMETGARLYGSGQKVMHVVELLDAAYTGGKLQ
;
A
#
# COMPACT_ATOMS: atom_id res chain seq x y z
N VAL A 1 17.92 3.85 4.28
CA VAL A 1 17.19 3.72 3.01
C VAL A 1 16.10 2.71 3.22
N ALA A 2 14.85 3.11 2.99
CA ALA A 2 13.72 2.22 3.04
C ALA A 2 13.81 1.21 1.89
N ASP A 3 13.89 -0.05 2.25
CA ASP A 3 14.08 -1.12 1.30
C ASP A 3 12.75 -1.54 0.69
N PHE A 4 12.48 -1.05 -0.51
CA PHE A 4 11.36 -1.49 -1.35
C PHE A 4 11.79 -2.53 -2.40
N SER A 5 13.03 -2.94 -2.39
CA SER A 5 13.53 -3.87 -3.37
C SER A 5 13.19 -5.30 -2.98
N VAL A 6 12.07 -5.77 -3.46
CA VAL A 6 11.54 -7.11 -3.21
C VAL A 6 12.16 -8.17 -4.14
N LEU A 7 13.04 -7.80 -5.07
CA LEU A 7 13.40 -8.61 -6.22
C LEU A 7 14.91 -8.61 -6.47
N SER A 8 15.67 -9.62 -6.07
CA SER A 8 17.05 -9.77 -6.48
C SER A 8 17.43 -11.16 -6.96
N ASN A 9 17.79 -11.25 -8.23
CA ASN A 9 18.79 -12.12 -8.80
C ASN A 9 19.88 -11.22 -9.40
N VAL A 10 21.09 -11.34 -8.98
CA VAL A 10 22.18 -10.37 -9.14
C VAL A 10 22.41 -9.85 -10.58
N GLU A 11 22.00 -10.58 -11.62
CA GLU A 11 22.11 -10.14 -13.02
C GLU A 11 20.84 -9.46 -13.57
N HIS A 12 19.66 -9.75 -13.00
CA HIS A 12 18.38 -9.19 -13.47
C HIS A 12 17.93 -7.97 -12.67
N ASP A 13 18.63 -7.62 -11.59
CA ASP A 13 18.27 -6.53 -10.67
C ASP A 13 18.75 -5.15 -11.10
N LYS A 14 19.33 -5.03 -12.29
CA LYS A 14 19.74 -3.74 -12.86
C LYS A 14 18.66 -3.19 -13.78
N PRO A 15 18.56 -1.85 -13.90
CA PRO A 15 17.70 -1.26 -14.90
C PRO A 15 18.03 -1.80 -16.30
N GLN A 16 17.04 -2.37 -16.97
CA GLN A 16 17.23 -2.98 -18.27
C GLN A 16 17.33 -1.89 -19.36
N GLN A 17 18.33 -2.00 -20.25
CA GLN A 17 18.57 -1.02 -21.30
C GLN A 17 17.33 -0.81 -22.19
N GLN A 18 16.64 -1.87 -22.55
CA GLN A 18 15.42 -1.81 -23.35
C GLN A 18 14.29 -0.97 -22.73
N ASP A 19 14.23 -0.87 -21.37
CA ASP A 19 13.25 -0.08 -20.66
C ASP A 19 13.72 1.37 -20.49
N LEU A 20 15.02 1.59 -20.34
CA LEU A 20 15.63 2.93 -20.33
C LEU A 20 15.46 3.65 -21.68
N ASP A 21 15.66 2.93 -22.79
CA ASP A 21 15.58 3.46 -24.15
C ASP A 21 14.17 3.92 -24.56
N LYS A 22 13.13 3.47 -23.84
CA LYS A 22 11.75 3.96 -24.05
C LYS A 22 11.56 5.43 -23.69
N CYS A 23 12.48 6.02 -22.90
CA CYS A 23 12.35 7.41 -22.47
C CYS A 23 12.86 8.39 -23.52
N VAL A 24 11.94 9.14 -24.13
CA VAL A 24 12.25 10.19 -25.11
C VAL A 24 12.42 11.59 -24.47
N HIS A 25 12.53 11.66 -23.15
CA HIS A 25 12.74 12.89 -22.36
C HIS A 25 11.74 14.03 -22.60
N CYS A 26 10.51 13.77 -23.05
CA CYS A 26 9.50 14.77 -23.40
C CYS A 26 8.99 15.63 -22.23
N GLY A 27 9.17 15.19 -20.99
CA GLY A 27 8.79 15.94 -19.78
C GLY A 27 7.34 15.82 -19.33
N LEU A 28 6.47 15.08 -20.02
CA LEU A 28 5.05 14.93 -19.62
C LEU A 28 4.87 14.30 -18.24
N CYS A 29 5.86 13.57 -17.73
CA CYS A 29 5.86 12.98 -16.40
C CYS A 29 6.15 13.97 -15.26
N LEU A 30 6.64 15.19 -15.55
CA LEU A 30 7.07 16.16 -14.52
C LEU A 30 5.93 16.58 -13.60
N ASN A 31 4.79 16.96 -14.19
CA ASN A 31 3.63 17.43 -13.43
C ASN A 31 2.98 16.32 -12.57
N ALA A 32 3.19 15.05 -12.93
CA ALA A 32 2.69 13.92 -12.16
C ALA A 32 3.63 13.51 -11.00
N CYS A 33 4.88 14.02 -10.99
CA CYS A 33 5.87 13.62 -10.01
C CYS A 33 5.80 14.47 -8.75
N PRO A 34 5.46 13.89 -7.57
CA PRO A 34 5.36 14.66 -6.33
C PRO A 34 6.71 15.25 -5.89
N THR A 35 7.84 14.53 -6.05
CA THR A 35 9.15 15.06 -5.67
C THR A 35 9.57 16.23 -6.55
N TYR A 36 9.30 16.18 -7.85
CA TYR A 36 9.58 17.31 -8.73
C TYR A 36 8.69 18.53 -8.43
N ARG A 37 7.43 18.30 -8.09
CA ARG A 37 6.47 19.39 -7.77
C ARG A 37 6.87 20.16 -6.50
N GLU A 38 7.38 19.46 -5.49
CA GLU A 38 7.78 20.09 -4.22
C GLU A 38 9.20 20.67 -4.30
N LEU A 39 10.15 19.99 -4.94
CA LEU A 39 11.55 20.38 -4.94
C LEU A 39 11.97 21.24 -6.12
N GLY A 40 11.30 21.13 -7.28
CA GLY A 40 11.67 21.82 -8.52
C GLY A 40 13.01 21.36 -9.14
N VAL A 41 13.59 20.26 -8.64
CA VAL A 41 14.89 19.74 -9.07
C VAL A 41 14.71 18.72 -10.19
N GLU A 42 15.35 18.96 -11.35
CA GLU A 42 15.21 18.07 -12.50
C GLU A 42 15.69 16.65 -12.20
N MET A 43 16.79 16.49 -11.44
CA MET A 43 17.32 15.16 -11.08
C MET A 43 16.39 14.36 -10.17
N ASP A 44 15.43 15.02 -9.51
CA ASP A 44 14.36 14.39 -8.73
C ASP A 44 13.08 14.13 -9.54
N SER A 45 13.11 14.41 -10.84
CA SER A 45 12.05 14.07 -11.78
C SER A 45 12.19 12.63 -12.30
N PRO A 46 11.13 12.03 -12.88
CA PRO A 46 11.24 10.68 -13.46
C PRO A 46 12.24 10.61 -14.60
N ARG A 47 12.22 11.57 -15.52
CA ARG A 47 13.16 11.59 -16.65
C ARG A 47 14.59 11.91 -16.20
N GLY A 48 14.77 12.77 -15.22
CA GLY A 48 16.09 13.07 -14.64
C GLY A 48 16.70 11.85 -13.93
N ARG A 49 15.89 11.07 -13.22
CA ARG A 49 16.33 9.79 -12.65
C ARG A 49 16.66 8.76 -13.72
N ILE A 50 15.86 8.65 -14.79
CA ILE A 50 16.19 7.77 -15.93
C ILE A 50 17.51 8.18 -16.56
N TYR A 51 17.74 9.48 -16.78
CA TYR A 51 19.03 9.99 -17.29
C TYR A 51 20.19 9.51 -16.43
N GLN A 52 20.09 9.64 -15.11
CA GLN A 52 21.13 9.16 -14.19
C GLN A 52 21.31 7.63 -14.26
N MET A 53 20.21 6.86 -14.38
CA MET A 53 20.29 5.40 -14.55
C MET A 53 21.02 5.02 -15.84
N VAL A 54 20.76 5.75 -16.95
CA VAL A 54 21.46 5.57 -18.23
C VAL A 54 22.98 5.83 -18.07
N GLN A 55 23.38 6.90 -17.36
CA GLN A 55 24.79 7.18 -17.11
C GLN A 55 25.47 6.06 -16.30
N VAL A 56 24.80 5.56 -15.27
CA VAL A 56 25.33 4.44 -14.46
C VAL A 56 25.39 3.15 -15.29
N ALA A 57 24.39 2.87 -16.12
CA ALA A 57 24.40 1.73 -17.04
C ALA A 57 25.55 1.81 -18.07
N ALA A 58 25.91 3.03 -18.50
CA ALA A 58 27.05 3.31 -19.38
C ALA A 58 28.43 3.27 -18.66
N GLY A 59 28.46 2.97 -17.37
CA GLY A 59 29.70 2.82 -16.60
C GLY A 59 30.10 4.03 -15.74
N ALA A 60 29.25 5.06 -15.65
CA ALA A 60 29.52 6.16 -14.72
C ALA A 60 29.51 5.67 -13.25
N PRO A 61 30.35 6.27 -12.38
CA PRO A 61 30.41 5.87 -10.98
C PRO A 61 29.09 6.20 -10.26
N ILE A 62 28.72 5.34 -9.32
CA ILE A 62 27.59 5.57 -8.42
C ILE A 62 28.03 6.60 -7.38
N THR A 63 27.49 7.81 -7.47
CA THR A 63 27.74 8.90 -6.53
C THR A 63 26.74 8.92 -5.38
N GLU A 64 27.00 9.70 -4.33
CA GLU A 64 26.04 9.91 -3.24
C GLU A 64 24.79 10.67 -3.73
N ASP A 65 24.96 11.60 -4.67
CA ASP A 65 23.82 12.31 -5.29
C ASP A 65 22.88 11.32 -6.02
N TYR A 66 23.44 10.37 -6.78
CA TYR A 66 22.65 9.31 -7.40
C TYR A 66 21.85 8.52 -6.37
N ARG A 67 22.50 8.11 -5.26
CA ARG A 67 21.83 7.40 -4.16
C ARG A 67 20.70 8.22 -3.58
N GLN A 68 20.94 9.50 -3.31
CA GLN A 68 19.95 10.42 -2.77
C GLN A 68 18.75 10.57 -3.72
N HIS A 69 18.98 10.85 -4.99
CA HIS A 69 17.89 11.02 -5.97
C HIS A 69 17.06 9.73 -6.15
N MET A 70 17.69 8.56 -6.16
CA MET A 70 16.94 7.28 -6.21
C MET A 70 16.15 7.04 -4.93
N SER A 71 16.69 7.41 -3.75
CA SER A 71 16.01 7.23 -2.46
C SER A 71 14.81 8.18 -2.27
N LEU A 72 14.88 9.40 -2.83
CA LEU A 72 13.80 10.40 -2.75
C LEU A 72 12.56 10.05 -3.59
N CYS A 73 12.62 9.10 -4.49
CA CYS A 73 11.47 8.68 -5.26
C CYS A 73 10.43 7.94 -4.37
N LEU A 74 9.15 8.29 -4.45
CA LEU A 74 8.07 7.59 -3.74
C LEU A 74 7.63 6.28 -4.41
N ALA A 75 8.16 5.94 -5.58
CA ALA A 75 7.71 4.81 -6.39
C ALA A 75 6.18 4.78 -6.63
N CYS A 76 5.53 5.94 -6.67
CA CYS A 76 4.08 6.08 -6.79
C CYS A 76 3.51 5.75 -8.17
N ARG A 77 4.36 5.62 -9.19
CA ARG A 77 4.02 5.23 -10.58
C ARG A 77 3.10 6.21 -11.34
N ALA A 78 2.83 7.40 -10.79
CA ALA A 78 2.03 8.42 -11.48
C ALA A 78 2.65 8.83 -12.83
N CYS A 79 3.97 8.83 -12.91
CA CYS A 79 4.72 9.10 -14.13
C CYS A 79 4.49 8.06 -15.23
N GLU A 80 4.19 6.80 -14.91
CA GLU A 80 3.84 5.77 -15.90
C GLU A 80 2.49 6.07 -16.54
N THR A 81 1.52 6.53 -15.75
CA THR A 81 0.20 6.92 -16.28
C THR A 81 0.29 8.15 -17.18
N ALA A 82 1.22 9.06 -16.88
CA ALA A 82 1.46 10.26 -17.68
C ALA A 82 2.36 10.02 -18.91
N CYS A 83 2.98 8.85 -19.02
CA CYS A 83 3.98 8.57 -20.06
C CYS A 83 3.34 8.02 -21.34
N PRO A 84 3.40 8.75 -22.48
CA PRO A 84 2.88 8.24 -23.74
C PRO A 84 3.77 7.14 -24.35
N SER A 85 5.06 7.10 -23.98
CA SER A 85 6.02 6.10 -24.46
C SER A 85 5.97 4.79 -23.68
N GLY A 86 5.13 4.70 -22.64
CA GLY A 86 4.95 3.47 -21.88
C GLY A 86 6.20 3.01 -21.10
N VAL A 87 7.00 3.96 -20.57
CA VAL A 87 8.17 3.62 -19.75
C VAL A 87 7.72 2.90 -18.48
N PRO A 88 8.19 1.67 -18.18
CA PRO A 88 7.86 0.95 -16.97
C PRO A 88 8.71 1.46 -15.79
N TYR A 89 8.44 2.69 -15.36
CA TYR A 89 9.28 3.41 -14.40
C TYR A 89 9.36 2.72 -13.03
N GLY A 90 8.28 2.05 -12.58
CA GLY A 90 8.28 1.25 -11.35
C GLY A 90 9.39 0.22 -11.36
N ARG A 91 9.46 -0.58 -12.43
CA ARG A 91 10.52 -1.58 -12.63
C ARG A 91 11.92 -0.95 -12.63
N LEU A 92 12.10 0.18 -13.31
CA LEU A 92 13.39 0.87 -13.38
C LEU A 92 13.87 1.37 -12.01
N ILE A 93 13.00 2.01 -11.23
CA ILE A 93 13.38 2.55 -9.91
C ILE A 93 13.59 1.44 -8.88
N GLU A 94 12.84 0.36 -8.95
CA GLU A 94 13.03 -0.81 -8.09
C GLU A 94 14.36 -1.50 -8.40
N ALA A 95 14.67 -1.72 -9.68
CA ALA A 95 15.95 -2.29 -10.11
C ALA A 95 17.14 -1.40 -9.70
N ALA A 96 17.05 -0.07 -9.90
CA ALA A 96 18.11 0.85 -9.48
C ALA A 96 18.35 0.79 -7.96
N ARG A 97 17.30 0.73 -7.16
CA ARG A 97 17.42 0.58 -5.71
C ARG A 97 17.96 -0.77 -5.30
N ALA A 98 17.60 -1.82 -6.02
CA ALA A 98 18.11 -3.16 -5.82
C ALA A 98 19.62 -3.20 -6.04
N ASP A 99 20.10 -2.65 -7.17
CA ASP A 99 21.52 -2.56 -7.48
C ASP A 99 22.30 -1.77 -6.41
N LEU A 100 21.75 -0.62 -5.95
CA LEU A 100 22.35 0.16 -4.87
C LEU A 100 22.48 -0.64 -3.57
N GLN A 101 21.42 -1.34 -3.18
CA GLN A 101 21.40 -2.08 -1.92
C GLN A 101 22.36 -3.29 -1.95
N ASN A 102 22.51 -3.95 -3.10
CA ASN A 102 23.46 -5.05 -3.26
C ASN A 102 24.92 -4.59 -3.14
N ARG A 103 25.20 -3.31 -3.45
CA ARG A 103 26.55 -2.72 -3.37
C ARG A 103 26.84 -2.10 -2.02
N ASP A 104 25.82 -1.72 -1.24
CA ASP A 104 26.00 -1.00 0.00
C ASP A 104 26.24 -1.94 1.18
N ALA A 105 27.33 -1.71 1.89
CA ALA A 105 27.58 -2.37 3.16
C ALA A 105 26.68 -1.78 4.25
N VAL A 106 25.63 -2.50 4.61
CA VAL A 106 24.78 -2.13 5.76
C VAL A 106 25.51 -2.46 7.06
N SER A 107 25.56 -1.50 7.99
CA SER A 107 26.17 -1.74 9.30
C SER A 107 25.48 -2.92 10.02
N TRP A 108 26.26 -3.73 10.73
CA TRP A 108 25.78 -4.96 11.35
C TRP A 108 24.56 -4.77 12.30
N PRO A 109 24.45 -3.67 13.11
CA PRO A 109 23.27 -3.50 13.97
C PRO A 109 21.99 -3.25 13.16
N VAL A 110 22.09 -2.43 12.10
CA VAL A 110 20.95 -2.16 11.21
C VAL A 110 20.52 -3.42 10.47
N ARG A 111 21.48 -4.20 9.99
CA ARG A 111 21.23 -5.50 9.35
C ARG A 111 20.52 -6.46 10.32
N MET A 112 21.00 -6.56 11.55
CA MET A 112 20.43 -7.44 12.57
C MET A 112 18.96 -7.07 12.89
N VAL A 113 18.67 -5.77 13.07
CA VAL A 113 17.30 -5.28 13.30
C VAL A 113 16.42 -5.55 12.08
N ARG A 114 16.93 -5.25 10.90
CA ARG A 114 16.22 -5.51 9.64
C ARG A 114 15.88 -7.00 9.51
N ASP A 115 16.88 -7.87 9.64
CA ASP A 115 16.72 -9.30 9.45
C ASP A 115 15.79 -9.91 10.52
N PHE A 116 15.77 -9.37 11.74
CA PHE A 116 14.81 -9.75 12.78
C PHE A 116 13.39 -9.31 12.44
N VAL A 117 13.20 -8.04 12.06
CA VAL A 117 11.87 -7.50 11.76
C VAL A 117 11.25 -8.21 10.56
N TYR A 118 11.97 -8.29 9.47
CA TYR A 118 11.46 -8.87 8.22
C TYR A 118 11.53 -10.40 8.16
N GLY A 119 12.35 -11.01 9.01
CA GLY A 119 12.44 -12.44 9.17
C GLY A 119 11.44 -12.98 10.20
N PRO A 120 11.90 -13.33 11.40
CA PRO A 120 11.07 -14.02 12.39
C PRO A 120 9.84 -13.21 12.84
N LEU A 121 9.93 -11.88 13.01
CA LEU A 121 8.81 -11.08 13.50
C LEU A 121 7.61 -11.11 12.54
N LEU A 122 7.80 -10.71 11.29
CA LEU A 122 6.69 -10.64 10.32
C LEU A 122 6.20 -12.03 9.86
N ARG A 123 6.98 -13.09 10.04
CA ARG A 123 6.60 -14.46 9.68
C ARG A 123 5.82 -15.19 10.77
N SER A 124 6.01 -14.81 12.02
CA SER A 124 5.39 -15.48 13.16
C SER A 124 4.14 -14.73 13.64
N HIS A 125 2.97 -15.31 13.45
CA HIS A 125 1.74 -14.76 14.00
C HIS A 125 1.82 -14.57 15.52
N GLY A 126 2.53 -15.46 16.22
CA GLY A 126 2.75 -15.37 17.67
C GLY A 126 3.59 -14.14 18.06
N LEU A 127 4.72 -13.93 17.37
CA LEU A 127 5.58 -12.75 17.61
C LEU A 127 4.86 -11.45 17.22
N MET A 128 4.13 -11.46 16.11
CA MET A 128 3.31 -10.32 15.71
C MET A 128 2.20 -10.01 16.71
N THR A 129 1.54 -11.03 17.26
CA THR A 129 0.54 -10.88 18.33
C THR A 129 1.18 -10.31 19.58
N LEU A 130 2.35 -10.80 19.98
CA LEU A 130 3.08 -10.28 21.15
C LEU A 130 3.47 -8.82 20.96
N ALA A 131 4.05 -8.47 19.81
CA ALA A 131 4.42 -7.10 19.47
C ALA A 131 3.18 -6.17 19.43
N GLY A 132 2.09 -6.62 18.79
CA GLY A 132 0.83 -5.89 18.74
C GLY A 132 0.20 -5.70 20.12
N THR A 133 0.25 -6.72 20.99
CA THR A 133 -0.24 -6.62 22.38
C THR A 133 0.60 -5.62 23.18
N GLY A 134 1.93 -5.64 23.04
CA GLY A 134 2.81 -4.65 23.65
C GLY A 134 2.47 -3.22 23.20
N LEU A 135 2.27 -3.03 21.89
CA LEU A 135 1.84 -1.75 21.33
C LEU A 135 0.47 -1.32 21.89
N TRP A 136 -0.49 -2.22 21.91
CA TRP A 136 -1.82 -1.94 22.48
C TRP A 136 -1.74 -1.56 23.96
N MET A 137 -0.96 -2.29 24.77
CA MET A 137 -0.76 -1.95 26.18
C MET A 137 -0.13 -0.56 26.36
N TYR A 138 0.87 -0.21 25.56
CA TYR A 138 1.48 1.12 25.55
C TYR A 138 0.44 2.22 25.25
N GLN A 139 -0.47 1.98 24.32
CA GLN A 139 -1.52 2.92 23.94
C GLN A 139 -2.68 2.95 24.95
N ALA A 140 -3.15 1.79 25.41
CA ALA A 140 -4.30 1.67 26.29
C ALA A 140 -4.00 2.12 27.73
N SER A 141 -2.77 1.93 28.23
CA SER A 141 -2.36 2.37 29.57
C SER A 141 -2.27 3.89 29.76
N GLY A 142 -2.36 4.65 28.67
CA GLY A 142 -2.13 6.08 28.68
C GLY A 142 -0.65 6.48 28.69
N LEU A 143 0.28 5.54 28.74
CA LEU A 143 1.73 5.79 28.70
C LEU A 143 2.11 6.56 27.42
N GLN A 144 1.50 6.22 26.30
CA GLN A 144 1.69 6.97 25.04
C GLN A 144 1.36 8.46 25.20
N LYS A 145 0.23 8.78 25.83
CA LYS A 145 -0.16 10.17 26.07
C LYS A 145 0.84 10.89 26.99
N LEU A 146 1.29 10.22 28.04
CA LEU A 146 2.29 10.74 28.96
C LEU A 146 3.63 11.01 28.25
N VAL A 147 4.13 10.05 27.47
CA VAL A 147 5.37 10.17 26.69
C VAL A 147 5.27 11.32 25.69
N ARG A 148 4.13 11.44 24.99
CA ARG A 148 3.89 12.56 24.05
C ARG A 148 3.83 13.92 24.75
N ALA A 149 3.19 13.99 25.94
CA ALA A 149 3.07 15.22 26.72
C ALA A 149 4.37 15.64 27.40
N SER A 150 5.24 14.70 27.77
CA SER A 150 6.50 14.97 28.47
C SER A 150 7.54 15.77 27.66
N GLY A 151 7.38 15.85 26.34
CA GLY A 151 8.38 16.45 25.46
C GLY A 151 9.62 15.57 25.21
N LEU A 152 9.72 14.40 25.86
CA LEU A 152 10.84 13.46 25.70
C LEU A 152 11.07 13.07 24.24
N LEU A 153 9.99 12.88 23.48
CA LEU A 153 10.06 12.55 22.06
C LEU A 153 10.77 13.62 21.21
N LYS A 154 10.66 14.89 21.59
CA LYS A 154 11.38 15.97 20.92
C LYS A 154 12.90 15.86 21.10
N MET A 155 13.32 15.38 22.28
CA MET A 155 14.73 15.14 22.59
C MET A 155 15.29 13.88 21.90
N MET A 156 14.42 12.90 21.61
CA MET A 156 14.79 11.63 20.95
C MET A 156 14.93 11.77 19.43
N GLY A 157 14.76 12.94 18.85
CA GLY A 157 14.95 13.22 17.43
C GLY A 157 14.14 12.26 16.54
N ARG A 158 14.84 11.42 15.76
CA ARG A 158 14.22 10.49 14.81
C ARG A 158 13.28 9.44 15.48
N LEU A 159 13.62 8.96 16.67
CA LEU A 159 12.76 8.01 17.40
C LEU A 159 11.42 8.64 17.80
N GLY A 160 11.42 9.92 18.14
CA GLY A 160 10.19 10.65 18.43
C GLY A 160 9.29 10.79 17.20
N GLN A 161 9.88 11.00 16.01
CA GLN A 161 9.14 11.04 14.76
C GLN A 161 8.52 9.68 14.43
N LEU A 162 9.26 8.59 14.68
CA LEU A 162 8.76 7.21 14.49
C LEU A 162 7.56 6.91 15.41
N GLU A 163 7.63 7.34 16.67
CA GLU A 163 6.51 7.17 17.60
C GLU A 163 5.26 7.91 17.14
N ALA A 164 5.41 9.14 16.62
CA ALA A 164 4.29 9.91 16.10
C ALA A 164 3.56 9.27 14.92
N LEU A 165 4.26 8.43 14.14
CA LEU A 165 3.73 7.67 13.00
C LEU A 165 3.22 6.28 13.39
N THR A 166 3.32 5.91 14.67
CA THR A 166 2.90 4.57 15.13
C THR A 166 1.38 4.41 14.98
N PRO A 167 0.90 3.39 14.27
CA PRO A 167 -0.51 3.16 14.06
C PRO A 167 -1.22 2.71 15.35
N GLN A 168 -2.52 2.89 15.42
CA GLN A 168 -3.35 2.39 16.51
C GLN A 168 -3.48 0.87 16.43
N ALA A 169 -3.22 0.17 17.52
CA ALA A 169 -3.48 -1.26 17.62
C ALA A 169 -4.98 -1.52 17.87
N GLN A 170 -5.60 -2.35 17.04
CA GLN A 170 -7.03 -2.67 17.11
C GLN A 170 -7.23 -4.08 17.66
N VAL A 171 -7.62 -4.18 18.92
CA VAL A 171 -7.94 -5.48 19.52
C VAL A 171 -9.46 -5.74 19.44
N PRO A 172 -9.84 -7.01 19.26
CA PRO A 172 -9.01 -8.20 19.06
C PRO A 172 -8.37 -8.20 17.65
N PHE A 173 -7.14 -8.72 17.55
CA PHE A 173 -6.42 -8.80 16.28
C PHE A 173 -7.07 -9.77 15.31
N PHE A 174 -6.92 -9.48 14.00
CA PHE A 174 -7.51 -10.31 12.94
C PHE A 174 -6.89 -11.71 12.83
N PHE A 175 -5.74 -11.98 13.47
CA PHE A 175 -5.10 -13.31 13.45
C PHE A 175 -6.03 -14.47 13.83
N ARG A 176 -7.04 -14.23 14.68
CA ARG A 176 -8.05 -15.23 15.08
C ARG A 176 -8.91 -15.74 13.92
N HIS A 177 -8.99 -14.97 12.83
CA HIS A 177 -9.77 -15.29 11.65
C HIS A 177 -8.98 -16.12 10.62
N ILE A 178 -7.67 -16.23 10.80
CA ILE A 178 -6.80 -16.99 9.88
C ILE A 178 -7.11 -18.49 10.01
N GLY A 179 -7.35 -19.12 8.86
CA GLY A 179 -7.76 -20.52 8.75
C GLY A 179 -9.26 -20.73 8.87
N GLN A 180 -10.06 -19.66 8.97
CA GLN A 180 -11.51 -19.75 9.02
C GLN A 180 -12.12 -19.66 7.61
N VAL A 181 -13.34 -20.22 7.51
CA VAL A 181 -14.20 -20.13 6.33
C VAL A 181 -15.50 -19.47 6.77
N TYR A 182 -15.93 -18.46 6.03
CA TYR A 182 -17.14 -17.69 6.30
C TYR A 182 -18.16 -17.96 5.22
N PRO A 183 -19.31 -18.55 5.57
CA PRO A 183 -20.38 -18.81 4.61
C PRO A 183 -20.97 -17.49 4.08
N PRO A 184 -21.52 -17.49 2.85
CA PRO A 184 -22.21 -16.32 2.32
C PRO A 184 -23.48 -16.02 3.11
N GLN A 185 -23.91 -14.77 3.10
CA GLN A 185 -25.25 -14.40 3.54
C GLN A 185 -26.19 -14.50 2.34
N GLY A 186 -27.02 -15.55 2.33
CA GLY A 186 -27.88 -15.91 1.20
C GLY A 186 -27.24 -16.96 0.29
N GLU A 187 -27.61 -16.93 -0.99
CA GLU A 187 -27.09 -17.87 -1.99
C GLU A 187 -25.61 -17.67 -2.26
N ARG A 188 -24.85 -18.78 -2.35
CA ARG A 188 -23.45 -18.72 -2.71
C ARG A 188 -23.27 -18.44 -4.20
N ARG A 189 -22.75 -17.27 -4.52
CA ARG A 189 -22.45 -16.84 -5.89
C ARG A 189 -20.95 -17.00 -6.23
N TYR A 190 -20.10 -16.84 -5.23
CA TYR A 190 -18.65 -16.86 -5.41
C TYR A 190 -17.95 -17.57 -4.24
N LYS A 191 -16.79 -18.15 -4.51
CA LYS A 191 -15.87 -18.69 -3.52
C LYS A 191 -14.56 -17.92 -3.61
N VAL A 192 -14.20 -17.16 -2.59
CA VAL A 192 -13.05 -16.27 -2.63
C VAL A 192 -12.05 -16.57 -1.52
N ALA A 193 -10.74 -16.41 -1.81
CA ALA A 193 -9.71 -16.39 -0.80
C ALA A 193 -9.42 -14.94 -0.41
N PHE A 194 -9.36 -14.62 0.88
CA PHE A 194 -8.99 -13.31 1.37
C PHE A 194 -7.55 -13.33 1.90
N LEU A 195 -6.68 -12.53 1.27
CA LEU A 195 -5.30 -12.34 1.68
C LEU A 195 -5.22 -11.12 2.62
N ALA A 196 -5.19 -11.40 3.92
CA ALA A 196 -5.07 -10.38 4.96
C ALA A 196 -3.61 -9.93 5.13
N GLY A 197 -3.36 -8.62 5.11
CA GLY A 197 -2.01 -8.08 5.26
C GLY A 197 -1.45 -8.26 6.68
N CYS A 198 -0.13 -8.40 6.83
CA CYS A 198 0.54 -8.64 8.12
C CYS A 198 0.29 -7.52 9.14
N ILE A 199 0.61 -6.27 8.79
CA ILE A 199 0.38 -5.09 9.65
C ILE A 199 -1.12 -4.82 9.83
N GLN A 200 -1.94 -5.10 8.82
CA GLN A 200 -3.39 -4.92 8.88
C GLN A 200 -4.03 -5.82 9.94
N ASN A 201 -3.50 -7.00 10.19
CA ASN A 201 -4.02 -7.90 11.23
C ASN A 201 -3.95 -7.28 12.63
N ILE A 202 -3.06 -6.29 12.85
CA ILE A 202 -2.90 -5.58 14.12
C ILE A 202 -3.62 -4.22 14.10
N SER A 203 -3.36 -3.42 13.06
CA SER A 203 -3.75 -2.00 13.05
C SER A 203 -5.03 -1.71 12.27
N PHE A 204 -5.47 -2.65 11.45
CA PHE A 204 -6.68 -2.57 10.62
C PHE A 204 -7.53 -3.85 10.71
N ALA A 205 -7.59 -4.44 11.91
CA ALA A 205 -8.35 -5.66 12.15
C ALA A 205 -9.84 -5.47 11.79
N ARG A 206 -10.42 -4.32 12.14
CA ARG A 206 -11.81 -3.98 11.83
C ARG A 206 -12.07 -3.84 10.32
N LEU A 207 -11.12 -3.27 9.57
CA LEU A 207 -11.20 -3.22 8.11
C LEU A 207 -11.20 -4.63 7.50
N ASN A 208 -10.35 -5.53 7.99
CA ASN A 208 -10.33 -6.91 7.52
C ASN A 208 -11.65 -7.63 7.83
N GLU A 209 -12.21 -7.43 9.04
CA GLU A 209 -13.54 -7.95 9.41
C GLU A 209 -14.66 -7.36 8.55
N ALA A 210 -14.64 -6.04 8.29
CA ALA A 210 -15.56 -5.38 7.38
C ALA A 210 -15.47 -5.96 5.96
N THR A 211 -14.24 -6.23 5.48
CA THR A 211 -14.03 -6.87 4.18
C THR A 211 -14.72 -8.23 4.11
N VAL A 212 -14.55 -9.07 5.13
CA VAL A 212 -15.22 -10.38 5.18
C VAL A 212 -16.75 -10.20 5.18
N ARG A 213 -17.30 -9.30 6.03
CA ARG A 213 -18.75 -9.07 6.09
C ARG A 213 -19.33 -8.56 4.77
N VAL A 214 -18.68 -7.60 4.13
CA VAL A 214 -19.12 -7.07 2.83
C VAL A 214 -19.10 -8.14 1.76
N LEU A 215 -18.06 -8.97 1.70
CA LEU A 215 -18.01 -10.10 0.76
C LEU A 215 -19.13 -11.11 1.03
N GLN A 216 -19.39 -11.49 2.30
CA GLN A 216 -20.48 -12.38 2.67
C GLN A 216 -21.87 -11.82 2.26
N LYS A 217 -22.11 -10.51 2.47
CA LYS A 217 -23.33 -9.80 2.07
C LYS A 217 -23.56 -9.85 0.57
N ASN A 218 -22.49 -9.97 -0.20
CA ASN A 218 -22.52 -10.04 -1.67
C ASN A 218 -22.42 -11.48 -2.21
N GLY A 219 -22.80 -12.48 -1.39
CA GLY A 219 -22.90 -13.88 -1.81
C GLY A 219 -21.56 -14.61 -1.91
N CYS A 220 -20.50 -14.12 -1.25
CA CYS A 220 -19.21 -14.77 -1.25
C CYS A 220 -19.04 -15.72 -0.05
N GLU A 221 -18.62 -16.96 -0.33
CA GLU A 221 -17.98 -17.82 0.66
C GLU A 221 -16.52 -17.37 0.78
N VAL A 222 -16.14 -16.87 1.96
CA VAL A 222 -14.81 -16.25 2.16
C VAL A 222 -13.91 -17.18 2.94
N HIS A 223 -12.81 -17.59 2.32
CA HIS A 223 -11.75 -18.37 2.95
C HIS A 223 -10.60 -17.45 3.35
N VAL A 224 -10.10 -17.59 4.59
CA VAL A 224 -8.91 -16.89 5.07
C VAL A 224 -7.80 -17.95 5.28
N PRO A 225 -6.96 -18.24 4.28
CA PRO A 225 -6.01 -19.36 4.34
C PRO A 225 -5.01 -19.24 5.49
N LYS A 226 -4.60 -20.38 6.09
CA LYS A 226 -3.71 -20.43 7.26
C LYS A 226 -2.29 -19.94 6.97
N GLU A 227 -1.80 -20.16 5.78
CA GLU A 227 -0.37 -20.05 5.47
C GLU A 227 -0.01 -18.85 4.62
N GLN A 228 -0.81 -17.78 4.69
CA GLN A 228 -0.52 -16.53 4.02
C GLN A 228 0.52 -15.71 4.80
N ASN A 229 1.50 -15.16 4.12
CA ASN A 229 2.54 -14.32 4.71
C ASN A 229 2.94 -13.19 3.77
N ALA A 230 3.40 -12.07 4.36
CA ALA A 230 4.09 -11.00 3.67
C ALA A 230 5.53 -10.87 4.19
N GLY A 231 6.51 -10.60 3.33
CA GLY A 231 7.90 -10.48 3.74
C GLY A 231 8.88 -10.10 2.62
N MET A 232 10.19 -10.03 2.88
CA MET A 232 11.21 -9.42 2.03
C MET A 232 12.10 -10.37 1.22
N ARG A 233 12.70 -9.83 0.24
CA ARG A 233 13.73 -10.12 -0.78
C ARG A 233 14.07 -11.58 -1.15
N ASP A 234 15.01 -12.27 -0.47
CA ASP A 234 15.25 -13.72 -0.68
C ASP A 234 14.04 -14.50 -0.21
N ASP A 235 13.30 -13.88 0.70
CA ASP A 235 12.01 -14.28 1.18
C ASP A 235 10.87 -13.91 0.23
N ALA A 236 10.97 -12.89 -0.62
CA ALA A 236 9.88 -12.49 -1.50
C ALA A 236 9.53 -13.57 -2.51
N ARG A 237 10.52 -14.14 -3.22
CA ARG A 237 10.29 -15.29 -4.09
C ARG A 237 9.79 -16.50 -3.31
N ARG A 238 10.40 -16.80 -2.14
CA ARG A 238 9.94 -17.90 -1.28
C ARG A 238 8.52 -17.69 -0.77
N LEU A 239 8.19 -16.47 -0.34
CA LEU A 239 6.85 -16.12 0.12
C LEU A 239 5.85 -16.05 -1.02
N ALA A 240 6.27 -15.55 -2.18
CA ALA A 240 5.46 -15.57 -3.38
C ALA A 240 5.14 -17.00 -3.80
N ARG A 241 6.12 -17.92 -3.80
CA ARG A 241 5.88 -19.37 -4.04
C ARG A 241 4.86 -19.90 -3.06
N ARG A 242 5.03 -19.64 -1.76
CA ARG A 242 4.10 -20.10 -0.73
C ARG A 242 2.69 -19.52 -0.91
N ASN A 243 2.57 -18.22 -1.17
CA ASN A 243 1.28 -17.60 -1.44
C ASN A 243 0.63 -18.21 -2.70
N ILE A 244 1.40 -18.41 -3.76
CA ILE A 244 0.92 -19.03 -5.00
C ILE A 244 0.40 -20.46 -4.69
N ASP A 245 1.20 -21.29 -4.03
CA ASP A 245 0.83 -22.68 -3.74
C ASP A 245 -0.41 -22.76 -2.84
N VAL A 246 -0.47 -21.96 -1.76
CA VAL A 246 -1.62 -21.93 -0.83
C VAL A 246 -2.89 -21.42 -1.49
N MET A 247 -2.79 -20.35 -2.29
CA MET A 247 -3.95 -19.73 -2.92
C MET A 247 -4.45 -20.52 -4.14
N LEU A 248 -3.56 -21.21 -4.85
CA LEU A 248 -3.96 -22.05 -5.98
C LEU A 248 -4.40 -23.47 -5.56
N ALA A 249 -4.07 -23.91 -4.34
CA ALA A 249 -4.56 -25.20 -3.80
C ALA A 249 -6.09 -25.19 -3.59
N GLY A 250 -6.70 -24.01 -3.38
CA GLY A 250 -8.14 -23.86 -3.32
C GLY A 250 -8.71 -23.46 -4.69
N ASP A 251 -9.85 -24.05 -5.02
CA ASP A 251 -10.60 -23.64 -6.22
C ASP A 251 -11.40 -22.38 -5.94
N TYR A 252 -10.70 -21.22 -5.99
CA TYR A 252 -11.27 -19.90 -5.75
C TYR A 252 -11.56 -19.16 -7.06
N ASP A 253 -12.72 -18.53 -7.14
CA ASP A 253 -13.07 -17.63 -8.24
C ASP A 253 -12.18 -16.39 -8.28
N ALA A 254 -11.78 -15.90 -7.10
CA ALA A 254 -10.87 -14.76 -6.95
C ALA A 254 -10.05 -14.85 -5.65
N ILE A 255 -8.85 -14.25 -5.69
CA ILE A 255 -7.99 -13.99 -4.54
C ILE A 255 -8.11 -12.51 -4.24
N ILE A 256 -8.63 -12.15 -3.06
CA ILE A 256 -8.99 -10.77 -2.72
C ILE A 256 -7.93 -10.15 -1.80
N SER A 257 -7.49 -8.94 -2.12
CA SER A 257 -6.75 -8.07 -1.21
C SER A 257 -7.48 -6.73 -1.05
N ASN A 258 -7.46 -6.17 0.16
CA ASN A 258 -8.02 -4.85 0.47
C ASN A 258 -6.92 -3.79 0.65
N THR A 259 -5.74 -4.01 0.05
CA THR A 259 -4.58 -3.13 0.17
C THR A 259 -4.03 -2.80 -1.20
N GLY A 260 -4.22 -1.59 -1.68
CA GLY A 260 -3.78 -1.16 -3.00
C GLY A 260 -2.27 -1.35 -3.25
N GLY A 261 -1.43 -1.13 -2.23
CA GLY A 261 0.02 -1.33 -2.32
C GLY A 261 0.40 -2.80 -2.45
N CYS A 262 -0.02 -3.65 -1.50
CA CYS A 262 0.24 -5.09 -1.57
C CYS A 262 -0.38 -5.72 -2.82
N GLY A 263 -1.62 -5.33 -3.17
CA GLY A 263 -2.30 -5.81 -4.38
C GLY A 263 -1.53 -5.52 -5.67
N SER A 264 -0.85 -4.37 -5.76
CA SER A 264 0.02 -4.05 -6.90
C SER A 264 1.15 -5.06 -7.04
N THR A 265 1.89 -5.30 -5.96
CA THR A 265 2.98 -6.28 -5.94
C THR A 265 2.49 -7.71 -6.21
N LEU A 266 1.32 -8.10 -5.66
CA LEU A 266 0.73 -9.41 -5.89
C LEU A 266 0.38 -9.64 -7.37
N LYS A 267 -0.08 -8.61 -8.07
CA LYS A 267 -0.36 -8.67 -9.51
C LYS A 267 0.90 -8.72 -10.38
N GLU A 268 2.06 -8.41 -9.81
CA GLU A 268 3.37 -8.41 -10.47
C GLU A 268 4.17 -9.70 -10.16
N TYR A 269 3.61 -10.65 -9.41
CA TYR A 269 4.30 -11.91 -9.07
C TYR A 269 4.80 -12.69 -10.29
N HIS A 270 4.16 -12.55 -11.46
CA HIS A 270 4.63 -13.20 -12.69
C HIS A 270 6.02 -12.70 -13.13
N GLU A 271 6.39 -11.46 -12.83
CA GLU A 271 7.71 -10.89 -13.13
C GLU A 271 8.81 -11.54 -12.27
N LEU A 272 8.47 -11.97 -11.02
CA LEU A 272 9.39 -12.65 -10.13
C LEU A 272 9.86 -14.00 -10.65
N PHE A 273 9.02 -14.67 -11.45
CA PHE A 273 9.19 -16.04 -11.90
C PHE A 273 9.31 -16.19 -13.41
N GLU A 274 9.57 -15.10 -14.12
CA GLU A 274 9.71 -15.09 -15.59
C GLU A 274 10.75 -16.11 -16.09
N HIS A 275 11.81 -16.33 -15.30
CA HIS A 275 12.91 -17.24 -15.60
C HIS A 275 12.88 -18.55 -14.78
N GLU A 276 11.79 -18.82 -14.07
CA GLU A 276 11.62 -20.04 -13.25
C GLU A 276 10.50 -20.92 -13.82
N PRO A 277 10.81 -21.95 -14.65
CA PRO A 277 9.80 -22.74 -15.36
C PRO A 277 8.71 -23.33 -14.45
N ASP A 278 9.08 -23.76 -13.24
CA ASP A 278 8.16 -24.41 -12.28
C ASP A 278 7.08 -23.46 -11.75
N TYR A 279 7.35 -22.16 -11.73
CA TYR A 279 6.44 -21.15 -11.19
C TYR A 279 5.94 -20.15 -12.23
N ALA A 280 6.48 -20.12 -13.45
CA ALA A 280 6.08 -19.19 -14.49
C ALA A 280 4.58 -19.23 -14.77
N GLU A 281 4.02 -20.43 -15.02
CA GLU A 281 2.59 -20.57 -15.30
C GLU A 281 1.72 -20.43 -14.04
N LYS A 282 2.16 -20.95 -12.90
CA LYS A 282 1.46 -20.83 -11.61
C LYS A 282 1.33 -19.33 -11.20
N SER A 283 2.39 -18.55 -11.38
CA SER A 283 2.36 -17.12 -11.05
C SER A 283 1.41 -16.33 -11.95
N LYS A 284 1.34 -16.64 -13.24
CA LYS A 284 0.34 -16.06 -14.16
C LYS A 284 -1.09 -16.42 -13.75
N GLU A 285 -1.35 -17.69 -13.37
CA GLU A 285 -2.67 -18.11 -12.90
C GLU A 285 -3.04 -17.41 -11.58
N PHE A 286 -2.10 -17.26 -10.65
CA PHE A 286 -2.30 -16.51 -9.43
C PHE A 286 -2.67 -15.04 -9.75
N VAL A 287 -1.91 -14.38 -10.61
CA VAL A 287 -2.18 -13.00 -11.04
C VAL A 287 -3.54 -12.88 -11.73
N ARG A 288 -3.92 -13.87 -12.55
CA ARG A 288 -5.22 -13.91 -13.21
C ARG A 288 -6.38 -13.94 -12.23
N ARG A 289 -6.24 -14.62 -11.07
CA ARG A 289 -7.26 -14.68 -10.00
C ARG A 289 -7.15 -13.52 -9.01
N MET A 290 -6.02 -12.83 -8.96
CA MET A 290 -5.80 -11.75 -8.00
C MET A 290 -6.66 -10.52 -8.33
N ARG A 291 -7.44 -10.04 -7.33
CA ARG A 291 -8.29 -8.85 -7.43
C ARG A 291 -8.13 -7.96 -6.21
N ASP A 292 -8.10 -6.65 -6.44
CA ASP A 292 -8.39 -5.71 -5.36
C ASP A 292 -9.87 -5.82 -4.96
N VAL A 293 -10.18 -5.61 -3.70
CA VAL A 293 -11.56 -5.70 -3.20
C VAL A 293 -12.51 -4.75 -3.93
N ASN A 294 -12.04 -3.55 -4.30
CA ASN A 294 -12.85 -2.60 -5.06
C ASN A 294 -13.05 -3.06 -6.52
N GLU A 295 -12.03 -3.66 -7.11
CA GLU A 295 -12.12 -4.25 -8.45
C GLU A 295 -13.14 -5.37 -8.47
N PHE A 296 -13.05 -6.30 -7.51
CA PHE A 296 -13.96 -7.44 -7.42
C PHE A 296 -15.40 -6.98 -7.17
N LEU A 297 -15.63 -6.16 -6.14
CA LEU A 297 -16.98 -5.66 -5.82
C LEU A 297 -17.56 -4.80 -6.95
N GLY A 298 -16.73 -4.03 -7.65
CA GLY A 298 -17.16 -3.23 -8.80
C GLY A 298 -17.44 -4.06 -10.06
N SER A 299 -17.07 -5.34 -10.09
CA SER A 299 -17.30 -6.25 -11.22
C SER A 299 -18.53 -7.16 -11.05
N ILE A 300 -19.11 -7.19 -9.85
CA ILE A 300 -20.27 -8.02 -9.52
C ILE A 300 -21.52 -7.17 -9.27
N GLU A 301 -22.68 -7.79 -9.34
CA GLU A 301 -23.92 -7.16 -8.88
C GLU A 301 -23.93 -7.11 -7.35
N LEU A 302 -23.96 -5.89 -6.78
CA LEU A 302 -24.00 -5.68 -5.34
C LEU A 302 -25.39 -5.95 -4.77
N ASN A 303 -25.42 -6.47 -3.55
CA ASN A 303 -26.61 -6.47 -2.72
C ASN A 303 -27.04 -5.02 -2.47
N ARG A 304 -28.30 -4.71 -2.73
CA ARG A 304 -28.85 -3.35 -2.63
C ARG A 304 -29.49 -3.04 -1.27
N GLU A 305 -29.49 -3.98 -0.34
CA GLU A 305 -30.03 -3.81 1.02
C GLU A 305 -29.09 -2.97 1.89
N MET A 306 -28.90 -1.71 1.51
CA MET A 306 -28.05 -0.74 2.20
C MET A 306 -28.91 0.31 2.88
N GLN A 307 -28.52 0.68 4.11
CA GLN A 307 -29.06 1.84 4.81
C GLN A 307 -28.37 3.12 4.33
N PRO A 308 -29.08 4.26 4.29
CA PRO A 308 -28.50 5.51 3.83
C PRO A 308 -27.42 6.03 4.77
N LEU A 309 -26.33 6.52 4.18
CA LEU A 309 -25.26 7.27 4.86
C LEU A 309 -25.34 8.74 4.41
N ASN A 310 -25.99 9.61 5.18
CA ASN A 310 -26.11 11.03 4.85
C ASN A 310 -24.82 11.78 5.19
N ILE A 311 -23.77 11.55 4.42
CA ILE A 311 -22.43 12.13 4.61
C ILE A 311 -21.84 12.62 3.29
N THR A 312 -20.97 13.62 3.38
CA THR A 312 -20.13 14.04 2.25
C THR A 312 -18.75 13.38 2.36
N VAL A 313 -18.38 12.66 1.33
CA VAL A 313 -17.13 11.90 1.23
C VAL A 313 -16.29 12.47 0.10
N THR A 314 -14.99 12.61 0.31
CA THR A 314 -14.03 12.79 -0.79
C THR A 314 -13.17 11.55 -0.94
N TYR A 315 -12.75 11.24 -2.18
CA TYR A 315 -11.94 10.04 -2.44
C TYR A 315 -10.50 10.40 -2.77
N GLN A 316 -9.57 9.83 -1.98
CA GLN A 316 -8.15 9.88 -2.24
C GLN A 316 -7.74 8.61 -3.00
N ASP A 317 -7.35 8.75 -4.25
CA ASP A 317 -6.82 7.64 -5.03
C ASP A 317 -5.49 7.17 -4.46
N SER A 318 -5.45 5.91 -4.03
CA SER A 318 -4.20 5.28 -3.63
C SER A 318 -3.34 5.05 -4.86
N CYS A 319 -2.12 5.58 -4.87
CA CYS A 319 -1.27 5.63 -6.07
C CYS A 319 -1.04 4.25 -6.70
N HIS A 320 -0.75 3.22 -5.92
CA HIS A 320 -0.57 1.85 -6.42
C HIS A 320 -1.89 1.22 -6.93
N LEU A 321 -3.03 1.62 -6.39
CA LEU A 321 -4.32 1.20 -6.93
C LEU A 321 -4.60 1.90 -8.27
N ALA A 322 -4.46 3.22 -8.30
CA ALA A 322 -4.81 4.04 -9.45
C ALA A 322 -3.80 3.92 -10.61
N HIS A 323 -2.51 3.94 -10.31
CA HIS A 323 -1.43 3.94 -11.32
C HIS A 323 -0.85 2.54 -11.54
N GLY A 324 -0.63 1.75 -10.48
CA GLY A 324 -0.12 0.38 -10.59
C GLY A 324 -1.18 -0.57 -11.14
N GLN A 325 -2.30 -0.71 -10.46
CA GLN A 325 -3.36 -1.65 -10.82
C GLN A 325 -4.38 -1.10 -11.84
N LYS A 326 -4.34 0.19 -12.17
CA LYS A 326 -5.28 0.87 -13.10
C LYS A 326 -6.74 0.87 -12.61
N ILE A 327 -6.97 0.77 -11.31
CA ILE A 327 -8.30 0.73 -10.67
C ILE A 327 -8.63 2.13 -10.18
N ARG A 328 -9.48 2.85 -10.91
CA ARG A 328 -9.88 4.24 -10.64
C ARG A 328 -11.39 4.44 -10.53
N LYS A 329 -12.15 3.75 -11.40
CA LYS A 329 -13.61 3.89 -11.50
C LYS A 329 -14.34 3.13 -10.40
N GLN A 330 -13.88 1.94 -10.09
CA GLN A 330 -14.55 1.00 -9.20
C GLN A 330 -14.77 1.55 -7.77
N PRO A 331 -13.79 2.18 -7.09
CA PRO A 331 -14.03 2.79 -5.79
C PRO A 331 -15.14 3.85 -5.82
N ARG A 332 -15.19 4.66 -6.88
CA ARG A 332 -16.23 5.69 -7.07
C ARG A 332 -17.60 5.09 -7.34
N GLN A 333 -17.66 4.03 -8.15
CA GLN A 333 -18.89 3.27 -8.38
C GLN A 333 -19.45 2.70 -7.06
N LEU A 334 -18.59 2.12 -6.22
CA LEU A 334 -18.95 1.60 -4.92
C LEU A 334 -19.44 2.68 -3.97
N LEU A 335 -18.75 3.81 -3.87
CA LEU A 335 -19.19 4.95 -3.05
C LEU A 335 -20.54 5.50 -3.53
N ASN A 336 -20.72 5.67 -4.83
CA ASN A 336 -21.99 6.15 -5.41
C ASN A 336 -23.14 5.14 -5.31
N SER A 337 -22.88 3.86 -5.02
CA SER A 337 -23.92 2.87 -4.77
C SER A 337 -24.55 2.97 -3.38
N ILE A 338 -23.90 3.69 -2.44
CA ILE A 338 -24.37 3.86 -1.07
C ILE A 338 -25.46 4.95 -1.04
N PRO A 339 -26.69 4.63 -0.63
CA PRO A 339 -27.74 5.63 -0.56
C PRO A 339 -27.39 6.80 0.38
N GLY A 340 -27.71 8.02 0.00
CA GLY A 340 -27.49 9.23 0.80
C GLY A 340 -26.03 9.73 0.86
N LEU A 341 -25.05 8.96 0.38
CA LEU A 341 -23.66 9.38 0.32
C LEU A 341 -23.47 10.37 -0.83
N LYS A 342 -22.86 11.51 -0.53
CA LYS A 342 -22.45 12.51 -1.52
C LYS A 342 -20.95 12.43 -1.75
N LEU A 343 -20.55 12.04 -2.96
CA LEU A 343 -19.13 12.02 -3.35
C LEU A 343 -18.73 13.39 -3.93
N GLU A 344 -17.76 14.06 -3.28
CA GLU A 344 -17.13 15.28 -3.76
C GLU A 344 -15.72 14.96 -4.25
N GLU A 345 -15.49 15.15 -5.55
CA GLU A 345 -14.20 14.84 -6.15
C GLU A 345 -13.09 15.81 -5.73
N MET A 346 -11.98 15.27 -5.29
CA MET A 346 -10.79 16.04 -4.93
C MET A 346 -9.96 16.37 -6.17
N VAL A 347 -9.56 17.60 -6.32
CA VAL A 347 -8.58 17.99 -7.34
C VAL A 347 -7.25 17.27 -7.07
N ASN A 348 -6.65 16.68 -8.10
CA ASN A 348 -5.42 15.88 -7.96
C ASN A 348 -5.56 14.73 -6.93
N SER A 349 -6.71 14.07 -6.94
CA SER A 349 -6.99 12.94 -6.04
C SER A 349 -5.97 11.81 -6.15
N ASP A 350 -5.36 11.64 -7.33
CA ASP A 350 -4.41 10.59 -7.70
C ASP A 350 -2.93 10.92 -7.41
N LEU A 351 -2.62 12.15 -6.97
CA LEU A 351 -1.28 12.46 -6.49
C LEU A 351 -0.99 11.74 -5.16
N CYS A 352 0.26 11.31 -4.99
CA CYS A 352 0.71 10.59 -3.80
C CYS A 352 0.42 11.39 -2.52
N CYS A 353 0.09 10.69 -1.44
CA CYS A 353 -0.13 11.27 -0.11
C CYS A 353 1.17 11.43 0.71
N GLY A 354 2.31 10.98 0.18
CA GLY A 354 3.59 11.02 0.90
C GLY A 354 3.89 9.80 1.77
N SER A 355 2.98 8.82 1.91
CA SER A 355 3.18 7.64 2.75
C SER A 355 4.28 6.71 2.22
N ALA A 356 4.08 6.14 1.02
CA ALA A 356 5.00 5.25 0.30
C ALA A 356 5.73 4.23 1.19
N GLY A 357 4.97 3.41 1.90
CA GLY A 357 5.50 2.38 2.84
C GLY A 357 6.19 3.02 4.04
N VAL A 358 7.52 2.93 4.11
CA VAL A 358 8.33 3.53 5.17
C VAL A 358 8.98 4.86 4.75
N TYR A 359 8.62 5.39 3.58
CA TYR A 359 9.18 6.64 3.06
C TYR A 359 8.95 7.82 4.01
N ASN A 360 7.75 7.96 4.55
CA ASN A 360 7.40 9.00 5.53
C ASN A 360 8.23 8.93 6.82
N VAL A 361 8.80 7.77 7.11
CA VAL A 361 9.73 7.56 8.22
C VAL A 361 11.16 7.97 7.85
N VAL A 362 11.57 7.70 6.60
CA VAL A 362 12.94 7.97 6.13
C VAL A 362 13.11 9.40 5.65
N HIS A 363 12.14 9.91 4.91
CA HIS A 363 12.09 11.26 4.31
C HIS A 363 10.93 12.07 4.86
N THR A 364 10.84 12.15 6.20
CA THR A 364 9.69 12.75 6.91
C THR A 364 9.39 14.17 6.45
N GLY A 365 10.42 15.02 6.27
CA GLY A 365 10.23 16.41 5.83
C GLY A 365 9.45 16.48 4.51
N LEU A 366 9.97 15.90 3.45
CA LEU A 366 9.34 15.90 2.13
C LEU A 366 7.98 15.18 2.12
N ALA A 367 7.84 14.09 2.89
CA ALA A 367 6.57 13.40 3.04
C ALA A 367 5.47 14.30 3.64
N MET A 368 5.83 15.16 4.59
CA MET A 368 4.91 16.11 5.23
C MET A 368 4.57 17.30 4.32
N GLU A 369 5.50 17.79 3.52
CA GLU A 369 5.25 18.81 2.50
C GLU A 369 4.24 18.32 1.46
N ILE A 370 4.46 17.11 0.92
CA ILE A 370 3.53 16.45 -0.01
C ILE A 370 2.14 16.28 0.62
N LEU A 371 2.09 15.87 1.90
CA LEU A 371 0.84 15.70 2.63
C LEU A 371 0.11 17.04 2.81
N GLN A 372 0.83 18.09 3.15
CA GLN A 372 0.27 19.45 3.32
C GLN A 372 -0.32 19.95 2.00
N SER A 373 0.43 19.83 0.90
CA SER A 373 -0.06 20.16 -0.45
C SER A 373 -1.32 19.37 -0.82
N LYS A 374 -1.38 18.09 -0.44
CA LYS A 374 -2.58 17.26 -0.63
C LYS A 374 -3.77 17.78 0.17
N PHE A 375 -3.57 18.17 1.43
CA PHE A 375 -4.65 18.65 2.31
C PHE A 375 -5.25 19.99 1.88
N GLN A 376 -4.54 20.82 1.14
CA GLN A 376 -5.13 22.00 0.50
C GLN A 376 -6.28 21.61 -0.47
N ASN A 377 -6.17 20.46 -1.13
CA ASN A 377 -7.22 19.97 -2.02
C ASN A 377 -8.34 19.26 -1.26
N VAL A 378 -8.01 18.55 -0.16
CA VAL A 378 -9.01 17.94 0.74
C VAL A 378 -9.95 19.00 1.31
N GLU A 379 -9.42 20.09 1.88
CA GLU A 379 -10.20 21.14 2.51
C GLU A 379 -11.18 21.82 1.54
N ARG A 380 -10.82 21.93 0.26
CA ARG A 380 -11.70 22.49 -0.78
C ARG A 380 -12.98 21.68 -0.99
N THR A 381 -12.95 20.38 -0.71
CA THR A 381 -14.13 19.50 -0.88
C THR A 381 -15.16 19.66 0.23
N LYS A 382 -14.76 20.21 1.38
CA LYS A 382 -15.60 20.33 2.59
C LYS A 382 -16.20 18.97 3.03
N ALA A 383 -15.59 17.88 2.63
CA ALA A 383 -16.03 16.53 2.98
C ALA A 383 -15.74 16.24 4.46
N SER A 384 -16.66 15.57 5.13
CA SER A 384 -16.48 15.13 6.52
C SER A 384 -15.68 13.82 6.61
N VAL A 385 -15.63 13.07 5.50
CA VAL A 385 -14.91 11.78 5.41
C VAL A 385 -14.00 11.77 4.21
N ILE A 386 -12.78 11.28 4.41
CA ILE A 386 -11.82 10.97 3.35
C ILE A 386 -11.83 9.46 3.14
N ALA A 387 -12.32 9.00 2.00
CA ALA A 387 -12.26 7.60 1.63
C ALA A 387 -10.92 7.28 0.93
N SER A 388 -10.33 6.13 1.24
CA SER A 388 -9.15 5.62 0.55
C SER A 388 -9.21 4.09 0.47
N SER A 389 -8.37 3.46 -0.35
CA SER A 389 -8.34 2.01 -0.53
C SER A 389 -6.95 1.42 -0.28
N ASN A 390 -6.20 2.04 0.63
CA ASN A 390 -4.89 1.54 1.04
C ASN A 390 -4.56 1.96 2.47
N PRO A 391 -4.38 1.02 3.40
CA PRO A 391 -4.09 1.30 4.82
C PRO A 391 -2.91 2.24 5.06
N GLY A 392 -1.81 2.11 4.29
CA GLY A 392 -0.69 3.04 4.41
C GLY A 392 -1.05 4.48 4.04
N CYS A 393 -1.90 4.67 3.02
CA CYS A 393 -2.42 5.99 2.68
C CYS A 393 -3.40 6.50 3.76
N MET A 394 -4.23 5.61 4.34
CA MET A 394 -5.15 5.99 5.42
C MET A 394 -4.40 6.55 6.62
N LEU A 395 -3.34 5.90 7.11
CA LEU A 395 -2.51 6.41 8.21
C LEU A 395 -1.92 7.78 7.91
N GLN A 396 -1.46 7.99 6.69
CA GLN A 396 -0.91 9.28 6.27
C GLN A 396 -2.01 10.35 6.22
N MET A 397 -3.17 10.01 5.67
CA MET A 397 -4.32 10.93 5.60
C MET A 397 -4.90 11.24 6.99
N GLU A 398 -4.91 10.28 7.93
CA GLU A 398 -5.28 10.52 9.35
C GLU A 398 -4.32 11.52 10.00
N THR A 399 -3.02 11.39 9.73
CA THR A 399 -2.02 12.37 10.20
C THR A 399 -2.30 13.75 9.62
N GLY A 400 -2.60 13.83 8.32
CA GLY A 400 -2.95 15.08 7.65
C GLY A 400 -4.26 15.67 8.18
N ALA A 401 -5.31 14.89 8.41
CA ALA A 401 -6.57 15.34 8.98
C ALA A 401 -6.39 15.97 10.36
N ARG A 402 -5.47 15.41 11.16
CA ARG A 402 -5.13 15.93 12.49
C ARG A 402 -4.31 17.22 12.45
N LEU A 403 -3.39 17.36 11.48
CA LEU A 403 -2.43 18.47 11.43
C LEU A 403 -2.86 19.62 10.53
N TYR A 404 -3.52 19.34 9.44
CA TYR A 404 -3.84 20.29 8.37
C TYR A 404 -5.32 20.33 8.02
N GLY A 405 -6.12 19.39 8.53
CA GLY A 405 -7.53 19.24 8.21
C GLY A 405 -8.45 19.80 9.28
N SER A 406 -9.74 19.72 9.00
CA SER A 406 -10.84 20.18 9.87
C SER A 406 -11.45 19.02 10.69
N GLY A 407 -10.68 17.96 10.95
CA GLY A 407 -11.11 16.80 11.74
C GLY A 407 -11.85 15.73 10.92
N GLN A 408 -11.57 15.64 9.62
CA GLN A 408 -12.14 14.61 8.75
C GLN A 408 -11.81 13.22 9.27
N LYS A 409 -12.80 12.31 9.18
CA LYS A 409 -12.58 10.89 9.42
C LYS A 409 -11.98 10.24 8.17
N VAL A 410 -11.01 9.35 8.35
CA VAL A 410 -10.44 8.59 7.23
C VAL A 410 -10.97 7.17 7.28
N MET A 411 -11.53 6.67 6.18
CA MET A 411 -12.16 5.36 6.12
C MET A 411 -11.80 4.64 4.82
N HIS A 412 -11.76 3.32 4.87
CA HIS A 412 -11.68 2.52 3.66
C HIS A 412 -13.03 2.47 2.95
N VAL A 413 -13.05 2.36 1.61
CA VAL A 413 -14.30 2.22 0.84
C VAL A 413 -15.13 1.05 1.35
N VAL A 414 -14.49 -0.07 1.72
CA VAL A 414 -15.17 -1.24 2.28
C VAL A 414 -15.80 -0.96 3.65
N GLU A 415 -15.22 -0.12 4.48
CA GLU A 415 -15.79 0.25 5.78
C GLU A 415 -17.07 1.09 5.61
N LEU A 416 -17.11 1.92 4.58
CA LEU A 416 -18.33 2.67 4.23
C LEU A 416 -19.44 1.75 3.70
N LEU A 417 -19.09 0.75 2.88
CA LEU A 417 -20.04 -0.28 2.46
C LEU A 417 -20.55 -1.11 3.63
N ASP A 418 -19.64 -1.53 4.53
CA ASP A 418 -20.01 -2.29 5.73
C ASP A 418 -20.93 -1.50 6.64
N ALA A 419 -20.67 -0.21 6.85
CA ALA A 419 -21.54 0.68 7.60
C ALA A 419 -22.94 0.78 6.97
N ALA A 420 -23.02 0.87 5.63
CA ALA A 420 -24.29 0.89 4.93
C ALA A 420 -25.05 -0.43 5.06
N TYR A 421 -24.36 -1.58 5.08
CA TYR A 421 -25.00 -2.89 5.29
C TYR A 421 -25.40 -3.17 6.74
N THR A 422 -24.74 -2.52 7.72
CA THR A 422 -24.91 -2.84 9.16
C THR A 422 -25.72 -1.81 9.96
N GLY A 423 -26.38 -0.87 9.29
CA GLY A 423 -27.29 0.07 9.95
C GLY A 423 -26.79 1.51 10.05
N GLY A 424 -25.87 1.92 9.18
CA GLY A 424 -25.55 3.32 8.94
C GLY A 424 -24.69 4.01 10.00
N LYS A 425 -24.09 3.28 10.95
CA LYS A 425 -23.18 3.87 11.96
C LYS A 425 -21.74 3.79 11.50
N LEU A 426 -21.10 4.94 11.35
CA LEU A 426 -19.65 5.02 11.14
C LEU A 426 -18.93 4.71 12.45
N GLN A 427 -18.25 3.57 12.54
CA GLN A 427 -17.48 3.17 13.71
C GLN A 427 -16.11 3.89 13.78
#